data_adca39f226827a48ca9b561cf838be8a
#
_entry.id   adca39f226827a48ca9b561cf838be8a
#
_cell.length_a   1.000
_cell.length_b   1.000
_cell.length_c   1.000
_cell.angle_alpha   90.00
_cell.angle_beta   90.00
_cell.angle_gamma   90.00
#
_symmetry.space_group_name_H-M   'P 1'
#
loop_
_entity.id
_entity.type
_entity.pdbx_description
1 polymer ?
#
loop_
_entity_poly.entity_id
_entity_poly.type
_entity_poly.pdbx_seq_one_letter_code
_entity_poly.pdbx_strand_id
1 'polypeptide(L)'
;MGFQFVLCFEEIDQIPFDLLNNDFEIILAYEPVWAIGTGETASIDHINEIHEQVKSKLKELELYTPVLYGGSVNPSNSKDILTSEFVDGVLVGGASTKIDQLEGILNSI
;
A
#
# COMPACT_ATOMS: atom_id res chain seq x y z
N MET A 1 19.05 18.06 0.94
CA MET A 1 17.77 17.85 0.24
C MET A 1 17.50 16.36 0.15
N GLY A 2 16.35 15.94 0.61
CA GLY A 2 15.95 14.54 0.55
C GLY A 2 15.23 14.20 -0.75
N PHE A 3 15.44 12.99 -1.24
CA PHE A 3 14.64 12.42 -2.31
C PHE A 3 13.64 11.45 -1.71
N GLN A 4 12.45 11.41 -2.27
CA GLN A 4 11.41 10.48 -1.88
C GLN A 4 11.25 9.44 -3.00
N PHE A 5 11.23 8.16 -2.62
CA PHE A 5 11.08 7.05 -3.55
C PHE A 5 9.85 6.24 -3.18
N VAL A 6 9.11 5.81 -4.19
CA VAL A 6 8.03 4.83 -4.02
C VAL A 6 8.48 3.55 -4.70
N LEU A 7 8.65 2.50 -3.91
CA LEU A 7 9.06 1.19 -4.41
C LEU A 7 7.84 0.27 -4.41
N CYS A 8 7.41 -0.15 -5.60
CA CYS A 8 6.28 -1.05 -5.78
C CYS A 8 6.75 -2.50 -5.74
N PHE A 9 5.99 -3.38 -5.10
CA PHE A 9 6.30 -4.80 -5.05
C PHE A 9 5.03 -5.63 -5.14
N GLU A 10 5.15 -6.80 -5.73
CA GLU A 10 4.09 -7.81 -5.81
C GLU A 10 4.28 -8.89 -4.75
N GLU A 11 5.53 -9.22 -4.46
CA GLU A 11 5.90 -10.24 -3.50
C GLU A 11 6.96 -9.72 -2.55
N ILE A 12 6.93 -10.22 -1.32
CA ILE A 12 7.81 -9.72 -0.25
C ILE A 12 9.29 -9.90 -0.60
N ASP A 13 9.65 -10.98 -1.29
CA ASP A 13 11.03 -11.25 -1.67
C ASP A 13 11.59 -10.27 -2.70
N GLN A 14 10.74 -9.46 -3.34
CA GLN A 14 11.19 -8.40 -4.25
C GLN A 14 11.69 -7.16 -3.51
N ILE A 15 11.41 -7.05 -2.21
CA ILE A 15 11.83 -5.89 -1.42
C ILE A 15 13.31 -6.02 -1.04
N PRO A 16 14.16 -5.06 -1.44
CA PRO A 16 15.59 -5.10 -1.10
C PRO A 16 15.83 -4.58 0.31
N PHE A 17 15.42 -5.34 1.32
CA PHE A 17 15.50 -4.93 2.72
C PHE A 17 16.91 -4.52 3.15
N ASP A 18 17.94 -5.17 2.61
CA ASP A 18 19.33 -4.88 2.91
C ASP A 18 19.80 -3.52 2.36
N LEU A 19 19.08 -2.96 1.40
CA LEU A 19 19.38 -1.64 0.84
C LEU A 19 18.55 -0.53 1.50
N LEU A 20 17.52 -0.88 2.26
CA LEU A 20 16.68 0.10 2.93
C LEU A 20 17.38 0.66 4.15
N ASN A 21 17.29 1.97 4.35
CA ASN A 21 17.76 2.63 5.56
C ASN A 21 16.93 3.89 5.80
N ASN A 22 17.03 4.47 6.99
CA ASN A 22 16.25 5.64 7.37
C ASN A 22 16.82 6.97 6.84
N ASP A 23 17.95 6.94 6.12
CA ASP A 23 18.54 8.14 5.51
C ASP A 23 17.79 8.59 4.25
N PHE A 24 17.01 7.70 3.65
CA PHE A 24 16.20 8.00 2.47
C PHE A 24 14.72 7.92 2.83
N GLU A 25 13.91 8.77 2.22
CA GLU A 25 12.46 8.67 2.31
C GLU A 25 11.97 7.64 1.30
N ILE A 26 11.78 6.42 1.77
CA ILE A 26 11.28 5.33 0.95
C ILE A 26 9.88 4.96 1.41
N ILE A 27 8.98 4.81 0.44
CA ILE A 27 7.62 4.36 0.65
C ILE A 27 7.47 3.05 -0.12
N LEU A 28 6.99 2.01 0.55
CA LEU A 28 6.70 0.74 -0.10
C LEU A 28 5.23 0.72 -0.52
N ALA A 29 4.96 0.16 -1.69
CA ALA A 29 3.59 0.01 -2.18
C ALA A 29 3.37 -1.43 -2.62
N TYR A 30 2.43 -2.10 -1.97
CA TYR A 30 2.04 -3.46 -2.36
C TYR A 30 1.08 -3.38 -3.55
N GLU A 31 1.51 -3.91 -4.68
CA GLU A 31 0.74 -3.91 -5.91
C GLU A 31 0.50 -5.35 -6.40
N PRO A 32 -0.57 -6.01 -5.92
CA PRO A 32 -0.91 -7.33 -6.46
C PRO A 32 -1.36 -7.17 -7.92
N VAL A 33 -0.56 -7.66 -8.86
CA VAL A 33 -0.80 -7.46 -10.30
C VAL A 33 -2.17 -7.96 -10.73
N TRP A 34 -2.62 -9.08 -10.16
CA TRP A 34 -3.92 -9.65 -10.46
C TRP A 34 -5.10 -8.75 -10.04
N ALA A 35 -4.86 -7.76 -9.17
CA ALA A 35 -5.89 -6.83 -8.71
C ALA A 35 -5.78 -5.45 -9.40
N ILE A 36 -4.76 -5.23 -10.23
CA ILE A 36 -4.55 -3.93 -10.88
C ILE A 36 -5.35 -3.87 -12.18
N GLY A 37 -6.24 -2.86 -12.27
CA GLY A 37 -6.98 -2.59 -13.49
C GLY A 37 -8.06 -3.59 -13.86
N THR A 38 -8.32 -4.60 -13.02
CA THR A 38 -9.31 -5.63 -13.30
C THR A 38 -10.63 -5.40 -12.60
N GLY A 39 -10.69 -4.45 -11.66
CA GLY A 39 -11.83 -4.28 -10.77
C GLY A 39 -11.87 -5.30 -9.64
N GLU A 40 -11.02 -6.32 -9.69
CA GLU A 40 -10.86 -7.27 -8.60
C GLU A 40 -10.06 -6.64 -7.48
N THR A 41 -10.41 -6.97 -6.25
CA THR A 41 -9.72 -6.47 -5.07
C THR A 41 -9.21 -7.65 -4.26
N ALA A 42 -7.97 -7.56 -3.78
CA ALA A 42 -7.48 -8.50 -2.80
C ALA A 42 -8.39 -8.49 -1.57
N SER A 43 -8.63 -9.65 -0.96
CA SER A 43 -9.40 -9.69 0.29
C SER A 43 -8.67 -8.90 1.37
N ILE A 44 -9.42 -8.32 2.31
CA ILE A 44 -8.81 -7.57 3.41
C ILE A 44 -7.90 -8.47 4.25
N ASP A 45 -8.24 -9.74 4.39
CA ASP A 45 -7.41 -10.70 5.12
C ASP A 45 -6.08 -10.93 4.40
N HIS A 46 -6.08 -11.03 3.07
CA HIS A 46 -4.86 -11.18 2.29
C HIS A 46 -4.00 -9.92 2.36
N ILE A 47 -4.62 -8.75 2.23
CA ILE A 47 -3.92 -7.46 2.35
C ILE A 47 -3.25 -7.37 3.72
N ASN A 48 -4.00 -7.67 4.78
CA ASN A 48 -3.47 -7.62 6.13
C ASN A 48 -2.32 -8.61 6.34
N GLU A 49 -2.43 -9.81 5.79
CA GLU A 49 -1.37 -10.82 5.90
C GLU A 49 -0.06 -10.34 5.28
N ILE A 50 -0.12 -9.83 4.05
CA ILE A 50 1.08 -9.34 3.36
C ILE A 50 1.65 -8.10 4.06
N HIS A 51 0.80 -7.12 4.38
CA HIS A 51 1.25 -5.90 5.04
C HIS A 51 1.83 -6.17 6.43
N GLU A 52 1.22 -7.08 7.19
CA GLU A 52 1.75 -7.48 8.50
C GLU A 52 3.14 -8.08 8.40
N GLN A 53 3.37 -8.98 7.42
CA GLN A 53 4.68 -9.59 7.21
C GLN A 53 5.73 -8.54 6.86
N VAL A 54 5.39 -7.59 5.99
CA VAL A 54 6.31 -6.51 5.61
C VAL A 54 6.60 -5.61 6.80
N LYS A 55 5.57 -5.19 7.53
CA LYS A 55 5.73 -4.32 8.70
C LYS A 55 6.54 -5.01 9.80
N SER A 56 6.35 -6.30 10.00
CA SER A 56 7.13 -7.07 10.98
C SER A 56 8.61 -7.11 10.61
N LYS A 57 8.92 -7.30 9.33
CA LYS A 57 10.30 -7.30 8.84
C LYS A 57 10.94 -5.92 8.99
N LEU A 58 10.21 -4.86 8.67
CA LEU A 58 10.69 -3.50 8.84
C LEU A 58 10.99 -3.19 10.31
N LYS A 59 10.10 -3.59 11.21
CA LYS A 59 10.28 -3.41 12.65
C LYS A 59 11.52 -4.15 13.16
N GLU A 60 11.72 -5.38 12.70
CA GLU A 60 12.89 -6.18 13.04
C GLU A 60 14.18 -5.49 12.63
N LEU A 61 14.18 -4.78 11.50
CA LEU A 61 15.31 -4.02 10.97
C LEU A 61 15.37 -2.58 11.50
N GLU A 62 14.46 -2.18 12.39
CA GLU A 62 14.35 -0.83 12.92
C GLU A 62 14.14 0.24 11.83
N LEU A 63 13.37 -0.12 10.80
CA LEU A 63 13.02 0.78 9.70
C LEU A 63 11.62 1.37 9.87
N TYR A 64 11.45 2.65 9.60
CA TYR A 64 10.20 3.39 9.76
C TYR A 64 9.53 3.68 8.40
N THR A 65 9.59 2.73 7.51
CA THR A 65 9.09 2.86 6.14
C THR A 65 7.57 2.68 6.09
N PRO A 66 6.82 3.65 5.53
CA PRO A 66 5.39 3.45 5.29
C PRO A 66 5.14 2.38 4.23
N VAL A 67 4.05 1.63 4.38
CA VAL A 67 3.64 0.60 3.42
C VAL A 67 2.23 0.90 2.96
N LEU A 68 2.08 1.23 1.69
CA LEU A 68 0.81 1.57 1.06
C LEU A 68 0.23 0.35 0.34
N TYR A 69 -1.09 0.31 0.25
CA TYR A 69 -1.76 -0.64 -0.64
C TYR A 69 -1.97 0.01 -2.00
N GLY A 70 -1.48 -0.62 -3.07
CA GLY A 70 -1.54 -0.10 -4.43
C GLY A 70 -2.40 -0.91 -5.39
N GLY A 71 -3.21 -1.84 -4.88
CA GLY A 71 -4.18 -2.56 -5.70
C GLY A 71 -5.43 -1.72 -5.97
N SER A 72 -6.51 -2.37 -6.40
CA SER A 72 -7.75 -1.66 -6.71
C SER A 72 -8.39 -1.08 -5.44
N VAL A 73 -8.58 0.23 -5.42
CA VAL A 73 -9.24 0.95 -4.32
C VAL A 73 -10.43 1.71 -4.91
N ASN A 74 -11.59 1.55 -4.29
CA ASN A 74 -12.83 2.21 -4.68
C ASN A 74 -13.65 2.54 -3.43
N PRO A 75 -14.76 3.29 -3.56
CA PRO A 75 -15.57 3.68 -2.40
C PRO A 75 -16.11 2.51 -1.58
N SER A 76 -16.28 1.33 -2.17
CA SER A 76 -16.86 0.19 -1.47
C SER A 76 -15.86 -0.56 -0.59
N ASN A 77 -14.56 -0.47 -0.87
CA ASN A 77 -13.53 -1.18 -0.12
C ASN A 77 -12.54 -0.28 0.63
N SER A 78 -12.56 1.03 0.33
CA SER A 78 -11.55 1.94 0.88
C SER A 78 -11.58 2.02 2.41
N LYS A 79 -12.76 1.99 3.00
CA LYS A 79 -12.88 2.08 4.46
C LYS A 79 -12.18 0.90 5.15
N ASP A 80 -12.43 -0.33 4.67
CA ASP A 80 -11.84 -1.54 5.26
C ASP A 80 -10.32 -1.54 5.11
N ILE A 81 -9.82 -1.06 3.97
CA ILE A 81 -8.38 -0.96 3.73
C ILE A 81 -7.76 0.11 4.61
N LEU A 82 -8.34 1.32 4.65
CA LEU A 82 -7.77 2.45 5.37
C LEU A 82 -7.88 2.33 6.90
N THR A 83 -8.77 1.47 7.40
CA THR A 83 -8.87 1.21 8.84
C THR A 83 -7.97 0.06 9.28
N SER A 84 -7.30 -0.64 8.37
CA SER A 84 -6.34 -1.67 8.73
C SER A 84 -5.12 -1.07 9.41
N GLU A 85 -4.70 -1.64 10.53
CA GLU A 85 -3.53 -1.15 11.27
C GLU A 85 -2.22 -1.37 10.54
N PHE A 86 -2.18 -2.27 9.54
CA PHE A 86 -0.97 -2.60 8.80
C PHE A 86 -0.82 -1.81 7.50
N VAL A 87 -1.85 -1.07 7.11
CA VAL A 87 -1.86 -0.28 5.88
C VAL A 87 -1.71 1.20 6.25
N ASP A 88 -0.62 1.81 5.81
CA ASP A 88 -0.33 3.22 6.13
C ASP A 88 -1.04 4.19 5.19
N GLY A 89 -1.55 3.70 4.06
CA GLY A 89 -2.26 4.52 3.08
C GLY A 89 -2.51 3.74 1.80
N VAL A 90 -2.98 4.43 0.78
CA VAL A 90 -3.31 3.82 -0.51
C VAL A 90 -2.75 4.64 -1.67
N LEU A 91 -2.46 3.94 -2.78
CA LEU A 91 -2.22 4.56 -4.07
C LEU A 91 -3.50 4.41 -4.89
N VAL A 92 -4.13 5.52 -5.23
CA VAL A 92 -5.38 5.50 -5.98
C VAL A 92 -5.09 5.72 -7.46
N GLY A 93 -5.29 4.68 -8.27
CA GLY A 93 -5.08 4.73 -9.71
C GLY A 93 -6.36 5.03 -10.49
N GLY A 94 -7.08 3.99 -10.87
CA GLY A 94 -8.27 4.13 -11.72
C GLY A 94 -9.35 5.03 -11.14
N ALA A 95 -9.60 4.99 -9.84
CA ALA A 95 -10.62 5.81 -9.19
C ALA A 95 -10.25 7.29 -9.17
N SER A 96 -8.97 7.64 -9.26
CA SER A 96 -8.53 9.04 -9.28
C SER A 96 -8.88 9.76 -10.58
N THR A 97 -9.25 9.02 -11.63
CA THR A 97 -9.69 9.60 -12.89
C THR A 97 -11.19 9.94 -12.90
N LYS A 98 -11.92 9.56 -11.86
CA LYS A 98 -13.36 9.79 -11.70
C LYS A 98 -13.60 10.49 -10.38
N ILE A 99 -14.04 11.73 -10.44
CA ILE A 99 -14.22 12.57 -9.24
C ILE A 99 -15.18 11.92 -8.25
N ASP A 100 -16.28 11.33 -8.72
CA ASP A 100 -17.27 10.70 -7.85
C ASP A 100 -16.68 9.57 -7.01
N GLN A 101 -15.82 8.74 -7.62
CA GLN A 101 -15.18 7.64 -6.92
C GLN A 101 -14.13 8.15 -5.93
N LEU A 102 -13.38 9.17 -6.33
CA LEU A 102 -12.38 9.76 -5.44
C LEU A 102 -13.06 10.42 -4.23
N GLU A 103 -14.16 11.15 -4.43
CA GLU A 103 -14.94 11.71 -3.33
C GLU A 103 -15.45 10.61 -2.40
N GLY A 104 -15.95 9.50 -2.94
CA GLY A 104 -16.42 8.37 -2.16
C GLY A 104 -15.32 7.78 -1.28
N ILE A 105 -14.11 7.65 -1.81
CA ILE A 105 -12.96 7.17 -1.06
C ILE A 105 -12.61 8.16 0.06
N LEU A 106 -12.52 9.44 -0.25
CA LEU A 106 -12.19 10.47 0.73
C LEU A 106 -13.23 10.56 1.83
N ASN A 107 -14.51 10.42 1.49
CA ASN A 107 -15.61 10.47 2.48
C ASN A 107 -15.69 9.21 3.35
N SER A 108 -15.00 8.13 2.99
CA SER A 108 -14.97 6.90 3.80
C SER A 108 -13.93 6.92 4.91
N ILE A 109 -13.09 7.93 4.93
CA ILE A 109 -12.01 8.06 5.90
C ILE A 109 -12.51 8.60 7.25
#